data_0bf83750b56e33d1eca6904bc7a0d9eb
#
_entry.id   0bf83750b56e33d1eca6904bc7a0d9eb
#
_cell.length_a   1.000
_cell.length_b   1.000
_cell.length_c   1.000
_cell.angle_alpha   90.00
_cell.angle_beta   90.00
_cell.angle_gamma   90.00
#
_symmetry.space_group_name_H-M   'P 1'
#
loop_
_entity.id
_entity.type
_entity.pdbx_description
1 polymer ?
#
loop_
_entity_poly.entity_id
_entity_poly.type
_entity_poly.pdbx_seq_one_letter_code
_entity_poly.pdbx_strand_id
1 'polypeptide(L)'
;VQIPDSAKELSNICNGCVNLKEVHIPSAAQKMNSSFFGCTALESITGEIPSSCTDSGNLFSGCKFLSGTLTGSCTSRTTLSSSFSDAATAGTGLTIILRYDAEKSQETANTGFYGGTKSADEILNALKASMEATFSSGSHITITTNADKTEG
;
A
#
# COMPACT_ATOMS: atom_id res chain seq x y z
N VAL A 1 5.99 17.51 6.26
CA VAL A 1 7.00 16.46 6.46
C VAL A 1 7.62 16.09 5.12
N GLN A 2 8.93 16.12 5.05
CA GLN A 2 9.69 15.75 3.86
C GLN A 2 10.43 14.45 4.12
N ILE A 3 10.03 13.41 3.41
CA ILE A 3 10.71 12.11 3.49
C ILE A 3 11.50 11.96 2.20
N PRO A 4 12.83 11.83 2.27
CA PRO A 4 13.62 11.70 1.04
C PRO A 4 13.35 10.37 0.34
N ASP A 5 13.44 10.38 -1.00
CA ASP A 5 13.18 9.18 -1.80
C ASP A 5 14.17 8.05 -1.53
N SER A 6 15.31 8.36 -0.93
CA SER A 6 16.30 7.34 -0.57
C SER A 6 16.00 6.63 0.75
N ALA A 7 14.98 7.07 1.49
CA ALA A 7 14.65 6.47 2.78
C ALA A 7 14.14 5.04 2.59
N LYS A 8 14.68 4.11 3.36
CA LYS A 8 14.33 2.69 3.27
C LYS A 8 13.56 2.18 4.48
N GLU A 9 13.86 2.69 5.64
CA GLU A 9 13.26 2.24 6.90
C GLU A 9 12.37 3.33 7.45
N LEU A 10 11.07 3.13 7.36
CA LEU A 10 10.07 4.14 7.73
C LEU A 10 9.11 3.66 8.81
N SER A 11 9.39 2.53 9.43
CA SER A 11 8.47 1.98 10.43
C SER A 11 8.19 2.99 11.54
N ASN A 12 6.91 3.27 11.78
CA ASN A 12 6.43 4.20 12.81
C ASN A 12 6.88 5.66 12.64
N ILE A 13 7.37 6.06 11.47
CA ILE A 13 7.96 7.40 11.30
C ILE A 13 6.98 8.54 11.57
N CYS A 14 5.72 8.37 11.19
CA CYS A 14 4.68 9.38 11.42
C CYS A 14 3.47 8.81 12.16
N ASN A 15 3.69 7.77 12.95
CA ASN A 15 2.60 7.15 13.71
C ASN A 15 1.93 8.19 14.61
N GLY A 16 0.63 8.37 14.44
CA GLY A 16 -0.14 9.31 15.26
C GLY A 16 0.05 10.79 14.89
N CYS A 17 0.57 11.09 13.72
CA CYS A 17 0.73 12.48 13.27
C CYS A 17 -0.63 13.06 12.86
N VAL A 18 -1.41 13.48 13.83
CA VAL A 18 -2.82 13.86 13.63
C VAL A 18 -3.03 15.14 12.84
N ASN A 19 -1.97 15.90 12.59
CA ASN A 19 -2.05 17.14 11.80
C ASN A 19 -1.46 17.01 10.40
N LEU A 20 -0.93 15.82 10.06
CA LEU A 20 -0.33 15.57 8.75
C LEU A 20 -1.42 15.40 7.71
N LYS A 21 -1.41 16.23 6.66
CA LYS A 21 -2.45 16.22 5.63
C LYS A 21 -2.01 15.60 4.31
N GLU A 22 -0.71 15.62 4.04
CA GLU A 22 -0.16 15.11 2.79
C GLU A 22 1.17 14.45 3.05
N VAL A 23 1.45 13.37 2.33
CA VAL A 23 2.72 12.67 2.45
C VAL A 23 3.15 12.12 1.09
N HIS A 24 4.47 12.05 0.90
CA HIS A 24 5.08 11.42 -0.27
C HIS A 24 5.73 10.11 0.13
N ILE A 25 5.40 9.04 -0.58
CA ILE A 25 5.98 7.72 -0.31
C ILE A 25 7.31 7.61 -1.05
N PRO A 26 8.42 7.36 -0.34
CA PRO A 26 9.73 7.23 -0.98
C PRO A 26 9.81 6.00 -1.88
N SER A 27 10.46 6.16 -3.02
CA SER A 27 10.61 5.05 -3.97
C SER A 27 11.54 3.94 -3.47
N ALA A 28 12.39 4.23 -2.50
CA ALA A 28 13.32 3.26 -1.93
C ALA A 28 12.77 2.53 -0.70
N ALA A 29 11.56 2.83 -0.28
CA ALA A 29 10.99 2.28 0.96
C ALA A 29 11.01 0.75 0.95
N GLN A 30 11.44 0.16 2.06
CA GLN A 30 11.50 -1.29 2.24
C GLN A 30 10.67 -1.73 3.43
N LYS A 31 10.62 -0.93 4.49
CA LYS A 31 9.86 -1.21 5.70
C LYS A 31 9.01 0.00 6.06
N MET A 32 7.73 -0.18 6.15
CA MET A 32 6.79 0.91 6.40
C MET A 32 5.73 0.55 7.45
N ASN A 33 6.01 -0.41 8.31
CA ASN A 33 5.02 -0.83 9.32
C ASN A 33 4.55 0.35 10.16
N SER A 34 3.25 0.58 10.18
CA SER A 34 2.61 1.63 10.97
C SER A 34 3.16 3.03 10.72
N SER A 35 3.77 3.26 9.54
CA SER A 35 4.39 4.55 9.22
C SER A 35 3.43 5.73 9.39
N PHE A 36 2.20 5.55 8.96
CA PHE A 36 1.18 6.62 9.00
C PHE A 36 -0.06 6.19 9.77
N PHE A 37 0.13 5.24 10.67
CA PHE A 37 -0.95 4.75 11.52
C PHE A 37 -1.57 5.88 12.33
N GLY A 38 -2.88 6.03 12.26
CA GLY A 38 -3.56 7.04 13.06
C GLY A 38 -3.35 8.47 12.60
N CYS A 39 -2.87 8.69 11.37
CA CYS A 39 -2.77 10.04 10.81
C CYS A 39 -4.17 10.49 10.39
N THR A 40 -4.97 10.91 11.35
CA THR A 40 -6.40 11.13 11.16
C THR A 40 -6.73 12.30 10.23
N ALA A 41 -5.78 13.22 9.98
CA ALA A 41 -5.99 14.34 9.06
C ALA A 41 -5.44 14.08 7.66
N LEU A 42 -4.78 12.95 7.44
CA LEU A 42 -4.13 12.67 6.16
C LEU A 42 -5.17 12.51 5.05
N GLU A 43 -5.05 13.33 4.02
CA GLU A 43 -5.98 13.38 2.89
C GLU A 43 -5.39 12.87 1.59
N SER A 44 -4.12 13.17 1.33
CA SER A 44 -3.52 12.85 0.05
C SER A 44 -2.14 12.22 0.18
N ILE A 45 -1.85 11.35 -0.78
CA ILE A 45 -0.58 10.63 -0.84
C ILE A 45 -0.02 10.81 -2.24
N THR A 46 1.27 11.16 -2.35
CA THR A 46 1.98 11.17 -3.63
C THR A 46 3.00 10.06 -3.66
N GLY A 47 3.43 9.68 -4.85
CA GLY A 47 4.28 8.52 -5.04
C GLY A 47 3.47 7.24 -5.05
N GLU A 48 4.15 6.11 -5.03
CA GLU A 48 3.46 4.82 -4.98
C GLU A 48 4.14 3.90 -3.98
N ILE A 49 3.41 2.92 -3.49
CA ILE A 49 3.99 1.89 -2.62
C ILE A 49 4.92 1.06 -3.50
N PRO A 50 6.23 1.09 -3.26
CA PRO A 50 7.17 0.41 -4.15
C PRO A 50 7.19 -1.09 -3.94
N SER A 51 7.57 -1.82 -4.98
CA SER A 51 7.67 -3.28 -4.91
C SER A 51 8.76 -3.75 -3.94
N SER A 52 9.71 -2.88 -3.63
CA SER A 52 10.73 -3.17 -2.63
C SER A 52 10.18 -3.21 -1.20
N CYS A 53 8.99 -2.63 -0.99
CA CYS A 53 8.38 -2.60 0.34
C CYS A 53 7.64 -3.91 0.59
N THR A 54 8.19 -4.76 1.43
CA THR A 54 7.58 -6.05 1.76
C THR A 54 7.03 -6.07 3.19
N ASP A 55 7.22 -5.00 3.94
CA ASP A 55 6.83 -4.92 5.34
C ASP A 55 6.03 -3.64 5.56
N SER A 56 4.70 -3.73 5.43
CA SER A 56 3.83 -2.55 5.43
C SER A 56 2.53 -2.77 6.20
N GLY A 57 2.59 -3.55 7.29
CA GLY A 57 1.42 -3.75 8.12
C GLY A 57 0.93 -2.45 8.75
N ASN A 58 -0.39 -2.25 8.78
CA ASN A 58 -1.04 -1.08 9.39
C ASN A 58 -0.56 0.27 8.83
N LEU A 59 -0.16 0.29 7.56
CA LEU A 59 0.45 1.49 6.94
C LEU A 59 -0.42 2.75 7.08
N PHE A 60 -1.67 2.66 6.69
CA PHE A 60 -2.60 3.79 6.72
C PHE A 60 -3.82 3.53 7.61
N SER A 61 -3.71 2.60 8.53
CA SER A 61 -4.83 2.30 9.42
C SER A 61 -5.26 3.52 10.20
N GLY A 62 -6.53 3.80 10.22
CA GLY A 62 -7.07 4.97 10.93
C GLY A 62 -6.97 6.29 10.19
N CYS A 63 -6.49 6.31 8.96
CA CYS A 63 -6.42 7.51 8.14
C CYS A 63 -7.81 7.79 7.54
N LYS A 64 -8.69 8.36 8.31
CA LYS A 64 -10.12 8.49 8.00
C LYS A 64 -10.43 9.31 6.75
N PHE A 65 -9.65 10.35 6.48
CA PHE A 65 -9.93 11.28 5.39
C PHE A 65 -9.16 10.97 4.11
N LEU A 66 -8.48 9.84 4.07
CA LEU A 66 -7.68 9.47 2.91
C LEU A 66 -8.54 9.40 1.66
N SER A 67 -8.08 10.07 0.59
CA SER A 67 -8.86 10.22 -0.65
C SER A 67 -7.93 10.20 -1.86
N GLY A 68 -8.52 10.16 -3.04
CA GLY A 68 -7.77 10.21 -4.30
C GLY A 68 -7.37 8.84 -4.80
N THR A 69 -6.20 8.74 -5.39
CA THR A 69 -5.71 7.50 -5.99
C THR A 69 -4.34 7.15 -5.46
N LEU A 70 -4.18 5.90 -5.05
CA LEU A 70 -2.91 5.37 -4.57
C LEU A 70 -2.56 4.14 -5.40
N THR A 71 -1.34 4.09 -5.91
CA THR A 71 -0.85 2.96 -6.68
C THR A 71 0.12 2.14 -5.84
N GLY A 72 -0.01 0.82 -5.89
CA GLY A 72 0.94 -0.08 -5.28
C GLY A 72 1.58 -0.96 -6.34
N SER A 73 2.91 -1.03 -6.35
CA SER A 73 3.65 -1.93 -7.21
C SER A 73 3.93 -3.20 -6.42
N CYS A 74 3.40 -4.32 -6.86
CA CYS A 74 3.28 -5.51 -6.03
C CYS A 74 4.06 -6.71 -6.56
N THR A 75 4.50 -7.55 -5.63
CA THR A 75 5.08 -8.86 -5.93
C THR A 75 4.35 -9.89 -5.10
N SER A 76 4.73 -11.15 -5.22
CA SER A 76 4.17 -12.20 -4.37
C SER A 76 4.49 -12.02 -2.88
N ARG A 77 5.42 -11.15 -2.56
CA ARG A 77 5.80 -10.85 -1.16
C ARG A 77 5.11 -9.63 -0.59
N THR A 78 4.40 -8.85 -1.41
CA THR A 78 3.74 -7.65 -0.94
C THR A 78 2.64 -8.01 0.05
N THR A 79 2.61 -7.33 1.19
CA THR A 79 1.59 -7.51 2.20
C THR A 79 0.98 -6.16 2.54
N LEU A 80 -0.32 -6.01 2.28
CA LEU A 80 -1.05 -4.78 2.56
C LEU A 80 -2.30 -5.05 3.40
N SER A 81 -2.41 -6.27 3.92
CA SER A 81 -3.50 -6.65 4.80
C SER A 81 -3.47 -5.74 6.04
N SER A 82 -4.59 -5.26 6.48
CA SER A 82 -4.73 -4.33 7.61
C SER A 82 -4.14 -2.94 7.39
N SER A 83 -3.51 -2.68 6.23
CA SER A 83 -2.91 -1.34 5.98
C SER A 83 -3.96 -0.25 5.84
N PHE A 84 -5.19 -0.62 5.54
CA PHE A 84 -6.27 0.34 5.32
C PHE A 84 -7.46 0.13 6.27
N SER A 85 -7.23 -0.55 7.38
CA SER A 85 -8.27 -0.70 8.40
C SER A 85 -8.69 0.68 8.92
N ASP A 86 -10.01 0.95 8.93
CA ASP A 86 -10.54 2.25 9.34
C ASP A 86 -10.03 3.43 8.51
N ALA A 87 -9.54 3.17 7.30
CA ALA A 87 -9.10 4.22 6.39
C ALA A 87 -10.25 4.66 5.48
N ALA A 88 -10.16 5.89 4.99
CA ALA A 88 -11.09 6.45 4.01
C ALA A 88 -12.57 6.33 4.41
N THR A 89 -12.85 6.45 5.70
CA THR A 89 -14.22 6.36 6.22
C THR A 89 -14.96 7.68 6.17
N ALA A 90 -14.25 8.79 6.03
CA ALA A 90 -14.85 10.13 6.09
C ALA A 90 -14.47 11.03 4.91
N GLY A 91 -13.62 10.58 4.00
CA GLY A 91 -13.21 11.37 2.85
C GLY A 91 -14.12 11.17 1.64
N THR A 92 -13.65 11.62 0.49
CA THR A 92 -14.40 11.54 -0.77
C THR A 92 -14.26 10.19 -1.46
N GLY A 93 -13.43 9.33 -0.94
CA GLY A 93 -13.19 8.00 -1.50
C GLY A 93 -11.77 7.82 -2.00
N LEU A 94 -11.24 6.62 -1.79
CA LEU A 94 -9.88 6.25 -2.17
C LEU A 94 -9.95 5.14 -3.21
N THR A 95 -9.21 5.31 -4.30
CA THR A 95 -9.02 4.25 -5.29
C THR A 95 -7.60 3.73 -5.16
N ILE A 96 -7.46 2.43 -4.99
CA ILE A 96 -6.15 1.78 -4.92
C ILE A 96 -5.97 0.96 -6.19
N ILE A 97 -4.86 1.19 -6.88
CA ILE A 97 -4.50 0.45 -8.08
C ILE A 97 -3.33 -0.46 -7.75
N LEU A 98 -3.54 -1.75 -7.83
CA LEU A 98 -2.50 -2.74 -7.59
C LEU A 98 -1.90 -3.17 -8.93
N ARG A 99 -0.62 -2.88 -9.14
CA ARG A 99 0.12 -3.26 -10.34
C ARG A 99 1.14 -4.33 -10.00
N TYR A 100 1.42 -5.20 -10.96
CA TYR A 100 2.34 -6.29 -10.76
C TYR A 100 3.73 -5.91 -11.26
N ASP A 101 4.74 -6.03 -10.40
CA ASP A 101 6.12 -5.79 -10.78
C ASP A 101 6.76 -7.10 -11.23
N ALA A 102 6.77 -7.33 -12.53
CA ALA A 102 7.26 -8.59 -13.10
C ALA A 102 8.74 -8.84 -12.82
N GLU A 103 9.55 -7.79 -12.86
CA GLU A 103 10.99 -7.94 -12.62
C GLU A 103 11.29 -8.34 -11.19
N LYS A 104 10.67 -7.62 -10.25
CA LYS A 104 10.87 -7.90 -8.83
C LYS A 104 10.25 -9.25 -8.46
N SER A 105 9.14 -9.60 -9.09
CA SER A 105 8.49 -10.87 -8.84
C SER A 105 9.32 -12.04 -9.35
N GLN A 106 10.07 -11.85 -10.42
CA GLN A 106 10.98 -12.88 -10.91
C GLN A 106 12.04 -13.21 -9.85
N GLU A 107 12.62 -12.21 -9.21
CA GLU A 107 13.56 -12.41 -8.12
C GLU A 107 12.91 -13.16 -6.97
N THR A 108 11.68 -12.77 -6.64
CA THR A 108 10.93 -13.37 -5.55
C THR A 108 10.61 -14.84 -5.83
N ALA A 109 10.23 -15.15 -7.07
CA ALA A 109 9.94 -16.51 -7.47
C ALA A 109 11.16 -17.41 -7.30
N ASN A 110 12.33 -16.89 -7.58
CA ASN A 110 13.57 -17.64 -7.44
C ASN A 110 13.89 -18.01 -5.99
N THR A 111 13.29 -17.31 -5.03
CA THR A 111 13.45 -17.65 -3.61
C THR A 111 12.42 -18.68 -3.14
N GLY A 112 11.50 -19.04 -4.00
CA GLY A 112 10.46 -20.04 -3.68
C GLY A 112 9.32 -19.52 -2.82
N PHE A 113 9.28 -18.25 -2.54
CA PHE A 113 8.18 -17.69 -1.76
C PHE A 113 6.89 -17.77 -2.58
N TYR A 114 5.83 -18.33 -2.00
CA TYR A 114 4.57 -18.66 -2.68
C TYR A 114 4.75 -19.62 -3.86
N GLY A 115 5.92 -20.25 -3.97
CA GLY A 115 6.15 -21.28 -4.96
C GLY A 115 6.29 -20.80 -6.40
N GLY A 116 6.17 -19.53 -6.67
CA GLY A 116 6.40 -18.97 -8.00
C GLY A 116 5.48 -19.49 -9.10
N THR A 117 4.41 -20.23 -8.76
CA THR A 117 3.50 -20.82 -9.74
C THR A 117 2.26 -20.00 -10.01
N LYS A 118 2.04 -18.95 -9.23
CA LYS A 118 0.85 -18.13 -9.38
C LYS A 118 1.05 -17.09 -10.48
N SER A 119 0.00 -16.85 -11.25
CA SER A 119 0.00 -15.79 -12.24
C SER A 119 -0.08 -14.42 -11.55
N ALA A 120 0.24 -13.37 -12.30
CA ALA A 120 0.12 -11.99 -11.79
C ALA A 120 -1.31 -11.71 -11.32
N ASP A 121 -2.32 -12.14 -12.11
CA ASP A 121 -3.71 -11.96 -11.72
C ASP A 121 -4.04 -12.66 -10.40
N GLU A 122 -3.57 -13.87 -10.22
CA GLU A 122 -3.82 -14.61 -8.99
C GLU A 122 -3.20 -13.90 -7.79
N ILE A 123 -1.98 -13.41 -7.94
CA ILE A 123 -1.27 -12.70 -6.87
C ILE A 123 -2.02 -11.41 -6.50
N LEU A 124 -2.37 -10.60 -7.49
CA LEU A 124 -3.06 -9.34 -7.23
C LEU A 124 -4.45 -9.54 -6.67
N ASN A 125 -5.18 -10.53 -7.15
CA ASN A 125 -6.52 -10.80 -6.63
C ASN A 125 -6.48 -11.35 -5.21
N ALA A 126 -5.48 -12.16 -4.88
CA ALA A 126 -5.30 -12.63 -3.50
C ALA A 126 -4.98 -11.47 -2.56
N LEU A 127 -4.12 -10.56 -2.99
CA LEU A 127 -3.79 -9.36 -2.20
C LEU A 127 -5.02 -8.48 -2.00
N LYS A 128 -5.77 -8.25 -3.08
CA LYS A 128 -7.01 -7.47 -3.00
C LYS A 128 -7.98 -8.08 -1.99
N ALA A 129 -8.19 -9.38 -2.04
CA ALA A 129 -9.10 -10.05 -1.12
C ALA A 129 -8.63 -9.92 0.34
N SER A 130 -7.33 -10.06 0.57
CA SER A 130 -6.80 -9.94 1.93
C SER A 130 -6.94 -8.53 2.48
N MET A 131 -6.83 -7.53 1.62
CA MET A 131 -7.02 -6.13 2.02
C MET A 131 -8.49 -5.85 2.33
N GLU A 132 -9.37 -6.27 1.43
CA GLU A 132 -10.82 -6.02 1.59
C GLU A 132 -11.38 -6.68 2.84
N ALA A 133 -10.82 -7.80 3.24
CA ALA A 133 -11.26 -8.51 4.45
C ALA A 133 -11.04 -7.70 5.72
N THR A 134 -10.16 -6.69 5.69
CA THR A 134 -9.86 -5.85 6.85
C THR A 134 -10.51 -4.47 6.78
N PHE A 135 -11.24 -4.16 5.70
CA PHE A 135 -11.88 -2.85 5.58
C PHE A 135 -13.02 -2.70 6.58
N SER A 136 -13.13 -1.50 7.15
CA SER A 136 -14.26 -1.17 8.01
C SER A 136 -15.53 -1.00 7.19
N SER A 137 -16.68 -1.20 7.81
CA SER A 137 -17.96 -1.12 7.11
C SER A 137 -18.25 0.25 6.51
N GLY A 138 -17.62 1.32 6.99
CA GLY A 138 -17.81 2.66 6.46
C GLY A 138 -16.73 3.11 5.48
N SER A 139 -15.79 2.24 5.11
CA SER A 139 -14.71 2.62 4.22
C SER A 139 -15.20 2.83 2.79
N HIS A 140 -14.74 3.91 2.16
CA HIS A 140 -15.03 4.22 0.77
C HIS A 140 -13.79 3.94 -0.08
N ILE A 141 -13.42 2.67 -0.18
CA ILE A 141 -12.22 2.24 -0.89
C ILE A 141 -12.59 1.30 -2.02
N THR A 142 -12.05 1.60 -3.21
CA THR A 142 -12.20 0.74 -4.39
C THR A 142 -10.81 0.24 -4.78
N ILE A 143 -10.65 -1.06 -4.96
CA ILE A 143 -9.38 -1.64 -5.40
C ILE A 143 -9.54 -2.16 -6.83
N THR A 144 -8.64 -1.73 -7.71
CA THR A 144 -8.54 -2.28 -9.06
C THR A 144 -7.19 -2.97 -9.20
N THR A 145 -7.13 -3.97 -10.06
CA THR A 145 -5.89 -4.71 -10.31
C THR A 145 -5.47 -4.52 -11.76
N ASN A 146 -4.17 -4.39 -11.98
CA ASN A 146 -3.60 -4.26 -13.32
C ASN A 146 -2.36 -5.16 -13.40
N ALA A 147 -2.57 -6.40 -13.86
CA ALA A 147 -1.51 -7.40 -13.95
C ALA A 147 -0.52 -7.08 -15.06
N ASP A 148 -0.92 -6.27 -16.03
CA ASP A 148 -0.10 -5.97 -17.19
C ASP A 148 1.00 -4.94 -16.91
N LYS A 149 0.82 -4.11 -15.90
CA LYS A 149 1.78 -3.09 -15.50
C LYS A 149 2.10 -2.05 -16.60
N THR A 150 1.40 -2.10 -17.72
CA THR A 150 1.68 -1.15 -18.81
C THR A 150 0.95 0.18 -18.64
N GLU A 151 -0.02 0.23 -17.76
CA GLU A 151 -0.76 1.44 -17.48
C GLU A 151 -0.46 1.89 -16.06
N GLY A 152 -0.01 3.09 -15.94
CA GLY A 152 0.35 3.67 -14.66
C GLY A 152 -0.79 4.02 -13.76
#